data_42b8dbee498a67357e23876174381258
#
_entry.id   42b8dbee498a67357e23876174381258
#
_cell.length_a   1.000
_cell.length_b   1.000
_cell.length_c   1.000
_cell.angle_alpha   90.00
_cell.angle_beta   90.00
_cell.angle_gamma   90.00
#
_symmetry.space_group_name_H-M   'P 1'
#
loop_
_entity.id
_entity.type
_entity.pdbx_description
1 polymer ?
#
loop_
_entity_poly.entity_id
_entity_poly.type
_entity_poly.pdbx_seq_one_letter_code
_entity_poly.pdbx_strand_id
1 'polypeptide(L)'
;GSSARVTVLEKMPRPGRKILFTGKGRCNFTNLKDWNEFSQHIRTNPNFVKPAFYNFTPENTIDFLERNGLETVVERGDRAFPYSHRASDVLDTIVEVVLRHGVTLLTDREVTDILPGFSIRCADGETFECSKLIIATGGLSYPGTGSTGDGYKWAKFFGHNVTPCFPSLTALVPKGYKIIDRPETDLRGHIHRETPMTGSGEALKGAKLKNVNLTVTFDGSKSESEFGDVDFTDGGIEGPIGFQVSRKCVKALMNGGKVAFSLDLKPGVSLDE
;
A
#
# COMPACT_ATOMS: atom_id res chain seq x y z
N GLY A 1 -3.15 32.09 10.75
CA GLY A 1 -3.29 30.93 11.59
C GLY A 1 -4.74 30.64 11.88
N SER A 2 -5.22 29.40 11.65
CA SER A 2 -6.57 29.04 12.07
C SER A 2 -6.60 28.95 13.61
N SER A 3 -7.63 29.47 14.24
CA SER A 3 -7.89 29.31 15.67
C SER A 3 -8.44 27.90 16.02
N ALA A 4 -8.39 26.97 15.09
CA ALA A 4 -8.96 25.65 15.28
C ALA A 4 -8.07 24.80 16.21
N ARG A 5 -8.67 24.26 17.25
CA ARG A 5 -8.05 23.24 18.10
C ARG A 5 -8.13 21.90 17.36
N VAL A 6 -6.98 21.26 17.11
CA VAL A 6 -6.89 20.00 16.39
C VAL A 6 -6.46 18.89 17.34
N THR A 7 -7.18 17.77 17.31
CA THR A 7 -6.82 16.53 18.01
C THR A 7 -6.68 15.41 17.00
N VAL A 8 -5.60 14.66 17.07
CA VAL A 8 -5.36 13.45 16.27
C VAL A 8 -5.49 12.24 17.18
N LEU A 9 -6.38 11.31 16.81
CA LEU A 9 -6.55 10.03 17.48
C LEU A 9 -5.84 8.95 16.66
N GLU A 10 -4.82 8.34 17.22
CA GLU A 10 -4.07 7.23 16.60
C GLU A 10 -4.32 5.96 17.41
N LYS A 11 -4.76 4.89 16.75
CA LYS A 11 -5.07 3.64 17.46
C LYS A 11 -3.82 2.87 17.92
N MET A 12 -2.69 3.09 17.27
CA MET A 12 -1.45 2.42 17.60
C MET A 12 -0.63 3.20 18.65
N PRO A 13 0.31 2.53 19.36
CA PRO A 13 1.17 3.20 20.35
C PRO A 13 2.11 4.25 19.75
N ARG A 14 2.36 4.20 18.45
CA ARG A 14 3.17 5.17 17.70
C ARG A 14 2.47 5.55 16.41
N PRO A 15 2.31 6.85 16.11
CA PRO A 15 1.71 7.29 14.86
C PRO A 15 2.59 6.94 13.66
N GLY A 16 1.99 6.92 12.48
CA GLY A 16 2.71 6.80 11.22
C GLY A 16 3.48 5.49 11.01
N ARG A 17 3.13 4.41 11.71
CA ARG A 17 3.86 3.12 11.63
C ARG A 17 4.06 2.62 10.22
N LYS A 18 3.12 2.87 9.30
CA LYS A 18 3.26 2.45 7.91
C LYS A 18 4.43 3.11 7.20
N ILE A 19 4.77 4.35 7.52
CA ILE A 19 5.91 5.07 6.96
C ILE A 19 7.20 4.27 7.19
N LEU A 20 7.37 3.66 8.37
CA LEU A 20 8.56 2.92 8.76
C LEU A 20 8.84 1.69 7.88
N PHE A 21 7.82 1.16 7.20
CA PHE A 21 7.96 0.01 6.30
C PHE A 21 8.14 0.40 4.82
N THR A 22 7.95 1.67 4.48
CA THR A 22 8.06 2.14 3.11
C THR A 22 9.52 2.12 2.62
N GLY A 23 9.72 1.85 1.33
CA GLY A 23 11.04 1.84 0.73
C GLY A 23 12.03 0.88 1.42
N LYS A 24 11.57 -0.23 1.99
CA LYS A 24 12.39 -1.18 2.78
C LYS A 24 13.04 -0.51 3.99
N GLY A 25 12.31 0.35 4.68
CA GLY A 25 12.77 1.12 5.86
C GLY A 25 13.51 2.42 5.52
N ARG A 26 13.66 2.76 4.23
CA ARG A 26 14.33 3.99 3.75
C ARG A 26 13.38 5.16 3.54
N CYS A 27 12.07 4.91 3.42
CA CYS A 27 11.02 5.87 3.10
C CYS A 27 11.21 6.61 1.77
N ASN A 28 10.83 5.97 0.66
CA ASN A 28 10.60 6.70 -0.59
C ASN A 28 9.32 7.54 -0.43
N PHE A 29 9.47 8.80 -0.01
CA PHE A 29 8.32 9.62 0.40
C PHE A 29 7.64 10.33 -0.77
N THR A 30 8.35 10.60 -1.87
CA THR A 30 7.76 11.13 -3.10
C THR A 30 8.58 10.77 -4.34
N ASN A 31 8.04 11.11 -5.53
CA ASN A 31 8.70 10.95 -6.81
C ASN A 31 8.51 12.23 -7.63
N LEU A 32 9.57 12.77 -8.20
CA LEU A 32 9.62 14.08 -8.88
C LEU A 32 9.10 14.06 -10.33
N LYS A 33 8.39 12.99 -10.72
CA LYS A 33 7.76 12.97 -12.03
C LYS A 33 6.70 14.05 -12.17
N ASP A 34 6.68 14.68 -13.33
CA ASP A 34 5.65 15.65 -13.66
C ASP A 34 4.26 14.99 -13.80
N TRP A 35 3.23 15.81 -13.99
CA TRP A 35 1.87 15.31 -14.14
C TRP A 35 1.72 14.35 -15.33
N ASN A 36 2.39 14.60 -16.44
CA ASN A 36 2.24 13.80 -17.65
C ASN A 36 2.76 12.38 -17.45
N GLU A 37 3.92 12.24 -16.80
CA GLU A 37 4.46 10.93 -16.44
C GLU A 37 3.69 10.30 -15.29
N PHE A 38 3.41 11.05 -14.22
CA PHE A 38 2.70 10.55 -13.03
C PHE A 38 1.31 10.01 -13.38
N SER A 39 0.54 10.75 -14.20
CA SER A 39 -0.83 10.38 -14.56
C SER A 39 -0.93 9.06 -15.34
N GLN A 40 0.11 8.67 -16.07
CA GLN A 40 0.17 7.41 -16.80
C GLN A 40 0.17 6.18 -15.86
N HIS A 41 0.61 6.36 -14.62
CA HIS A 41 0.61 5.32 -13.59
C HIS A 41 -0.72 5.21 -12.84
N ILE A 42 -1.65 6.16 -13.05
CA ILE A 42 -3.00 6.12 -12.50
C ILE A 42 -3.95 5.52 -13.53
N ARG A 43 -4.37 4.28 -13.31
CA ARG A 43 -5.16 3.53 -14.32
C ARG A 43 -6.62 3.94 -14.40
N THR A 44 -7.18 4.52 -13.35
CA THR A 44 -8.60 4.85 -13.30
C THR A 44 -8.78 6.29 -12.92
N ASN A 45 -9.39 7.08 -13.80
CA ASN A 45 -9.75 8.46 -13.57
C ASN A 45 -8.59 9.35 -13.03
N PRO A 46 -7.45 9.47 -13.74
CA PRO A 46 -6.32 10.26 -13.27
C PRO A 46 -6.69 11.74 -13.01
N ASN A 47 -7.63 12.29 -13.79
CA ASN A 47 -8.05 13.69 -13.64
C ASN A 47 -8.68 13.99 -12.27
N PHE A 48 -9.17 12.99 -11.55
CA PHE A 48 -9.70 13.16 -10.20
C PHE A 48 -8.63 13.66 -9.20
N VAL A 49 -7.38 13.18 -9.34
CA VAL A 49 -6.29 13.57 -8.44
C VAL A 49 -5.47 14.76 -8.96
N LYS A 50 -5.72 15.21 -10.19
CA LYS A 50 -4.98 16.33 -10.81
C LYS A 50 -4.99 17.61 -9.98
N PRO A 51 -6.13 18.07 -9.44
CA PRO A 51 -6.14 19.26 -8.58
C PRO A 51 -5.31 19.09 -7.30
N ALA A 52 -5.35 17.91 -6.67
CA ALA A 52 -4.54 17.63 -5.49
C ALA A 52 -3.04 17.62 -5.81
N PHE A 53 -2.65 17.05 -6.96
CA PHE A 53 -1.26 17.01 -7.41
C PHE A 53 -0.68 18.42 -7.58
N TYR A 54 -1.41 19.34 -8.22
CA TYR A 54 -0.95 20.71 -8.40
C TYR A 54 -1.08 21.59 -7.15
N ASN A 55 -1.97 21.24 -6.24
CA ASN A 55 -2.12 21.97 -4.98
C ASN A 55 -0.96 21.70 -4.00
N PHE A 56 -0.39 20.50 -4.04
CA PHE A 56 0.77 20.12 -3.24
C PHE A 56 1.65 19.16 -4.04
N THR A 57 2.65 19.71 -4.70
CA THR A 57 3.50 18.98 -5.64
C THR A 57 4.55 18.11 -4.93
N PRO A 58 5.23 17.19 -5.66
CA PRO A 58 6.39 16.49 -5.12
C PRO A 58 7.47 17.42 -4.57
N GLU A 59 7.74 18.52 -5.24
CA GLU A 59 8.71 19.55 -4.80
C GLU A 59 8.24 20.20 -3.49
N ASN A 60 6.95 20.50 -3.36
CA ASN A 60 6.40 21.02 -2.11
C ASN A 60 6.58 20.04 -0.94
N THR A 61 6.56 18.73 -1.22
CA THR A 61 6.83 17.70 -0.20
C THR A 61 8.28 17.75 0.26
N ILE A 62 9.23 17.88 -0.68
CA ILE A 62 10.65 18.06 -0.38
C ILE A 62 10.87 19.33 0.42
N ASP A 63 10.40 20.47 -0.10
CA ASP A 63 10.48 21.77 0.58
C ASP A 63 9.93 21.74 2.00
N PHE A 64 8.78 21.06 2.20
CA PHE A 64 8.19 20.93 3.51
C PHE A 64 9.11 20.19 4.49
N LEU A 65 9.70 19.08 4.07
CA LEU A 65 10.60 18.29 4.92
C LEU A 65 11.90 19.03 5.19
N GLU A 66 12.52 19.63 4.17
CA GLU A 66 13.79 20.36 4.31
C GLU A 66 13.66 21.62 5.18
N ARG A 67 12.59 22.40 5.02
CA ARG A 67 12.31 23.56 5.91
C ARG A 67 12.07 23.15 7.37
N ASN A 68 11.76 21.89 7.60
CA ASN A 68 11.60 21.35 8.94
C ASN A 68 12.82 20.53 9.41
N GLY A 69 13.98 20.70 8.75
CA GLY A 69 15.26 20.18 9.21
C GLY A 69 15.61 18.77 8.72
N LEU A 70 14.83 18.19 7.81
CA LEU A 70 15.15 16.89 7.22
C LEU A 70 15.90 17.07 5.90
N GLU A 71 17.18 16.73 5.85
CA GLU A 71 17.91 16.67 4.57
C GLU A 71 17.34 15.54 3.69
N THR A 72 17.22 15.82 2.39
CA THR A 72 16.67 14.89 1.40
C THR A 72 17.64 14.60 0.28
N VAL A 73 17.42 13.51 -0.45
CA VAL A 73 18.18 13.10 -1.63
C VAL A 73 17.26 12.52 -2.68
N VAL A 74 17.51 12.87 -3.94
CA VAL A 74 16.82 12.29 -5.09
C VAL A 74 17.73 11.25 -5.74
N GLU A 75 17.23 10.03 -5.83
CA GLU A 75 17.91 8.90 -6.46
C GLU A 75 17.41 8.63 -7.88
N ARG A 76 18.07 7.70 -8.56
CA ARG A 76 17.69 7.24 -9.90
C ARG A 76 16.19 6.89 -9.97
N GLY A 77 15.52 7.39 -11.02
CA GLY A 77 14.07 7.22 -11.22
C GLY A 77 13.25 8.24 -10.44
N ASP A 78 13.85 9.39 -10.13
CA ASP A 78 13.23 10.57 -9.53
C ASP A 78 12.60 10.31 -8.15
N ARG A 79 13.15 9.32 -7.43
CA ARG A 79 12.68 8.89 -6.11
C ARG A 79 13.35 9.70 -5.02
N ALA A 80 12.55 10.36 -4.18
CA ALA A 80 13.05 11.13 -3.05
C ALA A 80 13.04 10.31 -1.75
N PHE A 81 14.14 10.43 -1.01
CA PHE A 81 14.38 9.76 0.27
C PHE A 81 14.95 10.78 1.27
N PRO A 82 14.85 10.52 2.60
CA PRO A 82 15.69 11.23 3.55
C PRO A 82 17.16 10.89 3.27
N TYR A 83 18.05 11.85 3.39
CA TYR A 83 19.48 11.65 3.16
C TYR A 83 20.07 10.54 4.03
N SER A 84 19.58 10.41 5.26
CA SER A 84 19.95 9.36 6.20
C SER A 84 19.48 7.95 5.79
N HIS A 85 18.61 7.83 4.79
CA HIS A 85 17.94 6.58 4.41
C HIS A 85 17.19 5.88 5.57
N ARG A 86 16.72 6.62 6.56
CA ARG A 86 15.94 6.09 7.68
C ARG A 86 14.52 6.65 7.66
N ALA A 87 13.55 5.76 7.53
CA ALA A 87 12.13 6.13 7.55
C ALA A 87 11.69 6.77 8.87
N SER A 88 12.39 6.47 9.98
CA SER A 88 12.15 7.11 11.28
C SER A 88 12.33 8.62 11.22
N ASP A 89 13.32 9.11 10.49
CA ASP A 89 13.64 10.53 10.48
C ASP A 89 12.53 11.33 9.77
N VAL A 90 11.94 10.77 8.71
CA VAL A 90 10.76 11.36 8.07
C VAL A 90 9.58 11.41 9.04
N LEU A 91 9.33 10.30 9.74
CA LEU A 91 8.22 10.22 10.70
C LEU A 91 8.42 11.20 11.86
N ASP A 92 9.61 11.22 12.44
CA ASP A 92 9.93 12.06 13.61
C ASP A 92 9.82 13.56 13.24
N THR A 93 10.28 13.96 12.03
CA THR A 93 10.09 15.31 11.50
C THR A 93 8.62 15.69 11.38
N ILE A 94 7.77 14.80 10.82
CA ILE A 94 6.33 15.07 10.68
C ILE A 94 5.68 15.21 12.06
N VAL A 95 5.98 14.31 13.00
CA VAL A 95 5.43 14.34 14.36
C VAL A 95 5.85 15.61 15.09
N GLU A 96 7.11 16.03 14.99
CA GLU A 96 7.60 17.27 15.58
C GLU A 96 6.84 18.50 15.02
N VAL A 97 6.64 18.55 13.72
CA VAL A 97 5.85 19.63 13.08
C VAL A 97 4.44 19.67 13.63
N VAL A 98 3.77 18.53 13.74
CA VAL A 98 2.42 18.42 14.28
C VAL A 98 2.36 18.97 15.71
N LEU A 99 3.26 18.54 16.58
CA LEU A 99 3.32 18.96 17.98
C LEU A 99 3.66 20.45 18.12
N ARG A 100 4.62 20.95 17.34
CA ARG A 100 5.02 22.37 17.32
C ARG A 100 3.88 23.30 16.91
N HIS A 101 2.94 22.82 16.11
CA HIS A 101 1.71 23.58 15.75
C HIS A 101 0.59 23.47 16.78
N GLY A 102 0.85 22.90 17.96
CA GLY A 102 -0.12 22.82 19.04
C GLY A 102 -1.22 21.77 18.82
N VAL A 103 -0.99 20.81 17.95
CA VAL A 103 -1.91 19.69 17.76
C VAL A 103 -1.81 18.72 18.93
N THR A 104 -2.95 18.31 19.49
CA THR A 104 -3.00 17.25 20.49
C THR A 104 -2.96 15.90 19.78
N LEU A 105 -1.89 15.13 19.99
CA LEU A 105 -1.73 13.78 19.43
C LEU A 105 -1.91 12.75 20.55
N LEU A 106 -2.97 11.94 20.44
CA LEU A 106 -3.30 10.88 21.38
C LEU A 106 -3.09 9.52 20.72
N THR A 107 -2.20 8.73 21.26
CA THR A 107 -1.94 7.34 20.83
C THR A 107 -2.74 6.36 21.68
N ASP A 108 -2.81 5.10 21.26
CA ASP A 108 -3.61 4.05 21.89
C ASP A 108 -5.10 4.45 22.01
N ARG A 109 -5.59 5.20 21.02
CA ARG A 109 -6.97 5.69 20.93
C ARG A 109 -7.67 5.08 19.70
N GLU A 110 -8.05 3.82 19.84
CA GLU A 110 -8.81 3.12 18.81
C GLU A 110 -10.26 3.65 18.77
N VAL A 111 -10.61 4.30 17.65
CA VAL A 111 -11.98 4.74 17.41
C VAL A 111 -12.83 3.53 17.02
N THR A 112 -13.91 3.27 17.76
CA THR A 112 -14.87 2.20 17.48
C THR A 112 -16.09 2.69 16.73
N ASP A 113 -16.57 3.88 17.08
CA ASP A 113 -17.79 4.46 16.51
C ASP A 113 -17.66 5.94 16.23
N ILE A 114 -18.34 6.40 15.18
CA ILE A 114 -18.55 7.81 14.87
C ILE A 114 -20.06 8.02 14.73
N LEU A 115 -20.63 8.76 15.67
CA LEU A 115 -22.06 9.04 15.71
C LEU A 115 -22.42 10.31 14.94
N PRO A 116 -23.69 10.48 14.54
CA PRO A 116 -24.16 11.74 13.95
C PRO A 116 -23.81 12.95 14.82
N GLY A 117 -23.40 14.06 14.18
CA GLY A 117 -22.89 15.23 14.89
C GLY A 117 -21.40 15.16 15.23
N PHE A 118 -20.70 14.10 14.78
CA PHE A 118 -19.28 13.84 15.00
C PHE A 118 -18.92 13.69 16.49
N SER A 119 -19.71 12.89 17.20
CA SER A 119 -19.33 12.31 18.49
C SER A 119 -18.54 11.04 18.23
N ILE A 120 -17.30 10.99 18.65
CA ILE A 120 -16.33 9.94 18.35
C ILE A 120 -16.10 9.14 19.62
N ARG A 121 -16.39 7.82 19.58
CA ARG A 121 -16.19 6.92 20.72
C ARG A 121 -14.95 6.08 20.50
N CYS A 122 -14.13 5.97 21.54
CA CYS A 122 -12.96 5.09 21.57
C CYS A 122 -13.22 3.79 22.33
N ALA A 123 -12.38 2.79 22.10
CA ALA A 123 -12.46 1.47 22.71
C ALA A 123 -12.29 1.49 24.25
N ASP A 124 -11.58 2.47 24.78
CA ASP A 124 -11.39 2.71 26.22
C ASP A 124 -12.58 3.42 26.89
N GLY A 125 -13.62 3.76 26.11
CA GLY A 125 -14.81 4.45 26.58
C GLY A 125 -14.73 5.96 26.53
N GLU A 126 -13.57 6.58 26.20
CA GLU A 126 -13.48 8.02 25.98
C GLU A 126 -14.32 8.45 24.78
N THR A 127 -14.83 9.68 24.86
CA THR A 127 -15.64 10.28 23.79
C THR A 127 -15.12 11.67 23.46
N PHE A 128 -15.04 11.98 22.17
CA PHE A 128 -14.58 13.26 21.65
C PHE A 128 -15.67 13.88 20.78
N GLU A 129 -15.90 15.18 20.96
CA GLU A 129 -16.83 15.96 20.15
C GLU A 129 -16.04 16.88 19.22
N CYS A 130 -16.44 16.98 17.95
CA CYS A 130 -15.82 17.90 17.02
C CYS A 130 -16.81 18.50 16.02
N SER A 131 -16.51 19.69 15.55
CA SER A 131 -17.29 20.36 14.50
C SER A 131 -16.90 19.94 13.09
N LYS A 132 -15.70 19.38 12.93
CA LYS A 132 -15.18 18.87 11.65
C LYS A 132 -14.35 17.62 11.92
N LEU A 133 -14.55 16.61 11.09
CA LEU A 133 -13.86 15.33 11.21
C LEU A 133 -13.10 15.03 9.91
N ILE A 134 -11.83 14.63 10.06
CA ILE A 134 -11.00 14.09 8.97
C ILE A 134 -10.74 12.63 9.26
N ILE A 135 -11.21 11.74 8.39
CA ILE A 135 -10.95 10.31 8.47
C ILE A 135 -9.70 9.99 7.63
N ALA A 136 -8.58 9.69 8.30
CA ALA A 136 -7.28 9.45 7.68
C ALA A 136 -6.68 8.11 8.12
N THR A 137 -7.51 7.07 8.29
CA THR A 137 -7.18 5.78 8.91
C THR A 137 -6.42 4.81 8.00
N GLY A 138 -6.06 5.24 6.79
CA GLY A 138 -5.44 4.36 5.80
C GLY A 138 -6.43 3.36 5.18
N GLY A 139 -5.88 2.38 4.48
CA GLY A 139 -6.65 1.36 3.78
C GLY A 139 -6.63 -0.01 4.47
N LEU A 140 -6.51 -1.09 3.66
CA LEU A 140 -6.52 -2.48 4.11
C LEU A 140 -5.15 -3.15 4.09
N SER A 141 -4.14 -2.51 3.50
CA SER A 141 -2.79 -3.09 3.41
C SER A 141 -2.01 -2.91 4.71
N TYR A 142 -1.24 -3.93 5.09
CA TYR A 142 -0.44 -3.98 6.31
C TYR A 142 -1.28 -3.71 7.58
N PRO A 143 -2.26 -4.56 7.90
CA PRO A 143 -3.18 -4.33 9.03
C PRO A 143 -2.47 -4.23 10.38
N GLY A 144 -1.31 -4.88 10.55
CA GLY A 144 -0.47 -4.75 11.75
C GLY A 144 0.09 -3.33 11.99
N THR A 145 -0.06 -2.42 11.03
CA THR A 145 0.28 -0.99 11.18
C THR A 145 -0.90 -0.12 11.62
N GLY A 146 -2.07 -0.72 11.89
CA GLY A 146 -3.30 -0.01 12.24
C GLY A 146 -4.28 0.21 11.07
N SER A 147 -3.89 -0.15 9.84
CA SER A 147 -4.74 0.04 8.64
C SER A 147 -5.68 -1.13 8.44
N THR A 148 -6.81 -1.13 9.10
CA THR A 148 -7.83 -2.20 9.13
C THR A 148 -9.08 -1.89 8.32
N GLY A 149 -9.11 -0.75 7.61
CA GLY A 149 -10.21 -0.36 6.73
C GLY A 149 -11.38 0.31 7.47
N ASP A 150 -11.18 0.79 8.68
CA ASP A 150 -12.23 1.40 9.49
C ASP A 150 -12.88 2.60 8.78
N GLY A 151 -12.10 3.40 8.08
CA GLY A 151 -12.61 4.54 7.29
C GLY A 151 -13.62 4.12 6.22
N TYR A 152 -13.51 2.93 5.64
CA TYR A 152 -14.49 2.43 4.67
C TYR A 152 -15.82 2.05 5.34
N LYS A 153 -15.78 1.53 6.56
CA LYS A 153 -16.97 1.24 7.36
C LYS A 153 -17.73 2.55 7.65
N TRP A 154 -17.01 3.56 8.14
CA TRP A 154 -17.60 4.86 8.49
C TRP A 154 -18.11 5.60 7.26
N ALA A 155 -17.37 5.55 6.13
CA ALA A 155 -17.86 6.12 4.88
C ALA A 155 -19.21 5.51 4.47
N LYS A 156 -19.34 4.19 4.54
CA LYS A 156 -20.63 3.50 4.27
C LYS A 156 -21.72 3.89 5.27
N PHE A 157 -21.37 4.01 6.55
CA PHE A 157 -22.30 4.43 7.60
C PHE A 157 -22.85 5.84 7.31
N PHE A 158 -22.02 6.76 6.82
CA PHE A 158 -22.45 8.09 6.41
C PHE A 158 -23.07 8.15 4.99
N GLY A 159 -23.40 7.01 4.40
CA GLY A 159 -24.12 6.94 3.12
C GLY A 159 -23.26 7.07 1.88
N HIS A 160 -21.93 7.05 2.01
CA HIS A 160 -21.04 7.05 0.85
C HIS A 160 -21.00 5.68 0.15
N ASN A 161 -20.92 5.71 -1.18
CA ASN A 161 -20.64 4.50 -1.94
C ASN A 161 -19.15 4.20 -1.91
N VAL A 162 -18.79 3.02 -1.43
CA VAL A 162 -17.40 2.54 -1.39
C VAL A 162 -17.25 1.42 -2.40
N THR A 163 -16.45 1.66 -3.43
CA THR A 163 -16.13 0.64 -4.44
C THR A 163 -15.35 -0.52 -3.81
N PRO A 164 -15.47 -1.75 -4.34
CA PRO A 164 -14.71 -2.89 -3.83
C PRO A 164 -13.21 -2.61 -3.84
N CYS A 165 -12.57 -2.87 -2.70
CA CYS A 165 -11.13 -2.78 -2.58
C CYS A 165 -10.48 -4.08 -3.05
N PHE A 166 -9.34 -3.96 -3.75
CA PHE A 166 -8.54 -5.11 -4.18
C PHE A 166 -7.05 -4.76 -4.14
N PRO A 167 -6.16 -5.76 -4.04
CA PRO A 167 -4.72 -5.53 -4.03
C PRO A 167 -4.24 -4.85 -5.32
N SER A 168 -3.34 -3.88 -5.19
CA SER A 168 -2.73 -3.21 -6.35
C SER A 168 -1.34 -3.73 -6.65
N LEU A 169 -0.53 -3.96 -5.60
CA LEU A 169 0.80 -4.55 -5.68
C LEU A 169 0.85 -5.67 -4.65
N THR A 170 0.87 -6.92 -5.10
CA THR A 170 0.93 -8.10 -4.23
C THR A 170 1.78 -9.18 -4.88
N ALA A 171 2.25 -10.12 -4.09
CA ALA A 171 2.91 -11.30 -4.63
C ALA A 171 1.94 -12.12 -5.51
N LEU A 172 2.47 -12.76 -6.53
CA LEU A 172 1.75 -13.79 -7.28
C LEU A 172 1.94 -15.13 -6.56
N VAL A 173 0.86 -15.76 -6.16
CA VAL A 173 0.89 -17.04 -5.46
C VAL A 173 0.30 -18.11 -6.37
N PRO A 174 1.13 -18.88 -7.10
CA PRO A 174 0.66 -19.97 -7.94
C PRO A 174 -0.02 -21.05 -7.08
N LYS A 175 -0.95 -21.78 -7.68
CA LYS A 175 -1.55 -22.95 -7.01
C LYS A 175 -0.44 -23.94 -6.61
N GLY A 176 -0.41 -24.32 -5.34
CA GLY A 176 0.60 -25.21 -4.78
C GLY A 176 1.95 -24.55 -4.45
N TYR A 177 2.10 -23.24 -4.64
CA TYR A 177 3.32 -22.52 -4.26
C TYR A 177 3.47 -22.39 -2.75
N LYS A 178 2.39 -22.07 -2.06
CA LYS A 178 2.36 -21.81 -0.63
C LYS A 178 1.35 -22.72 0.06
N ILE A 179 1.77 -23.25 1.20
CA ILE A 179 0.86 -23.90 2.13
C ILE A 179 0.39 -22.81 3.07
N ILE A 180 -0.90 -22.55 3.06
CA ILE A 180 -1.50 -21.61 3.99
C ILE A 180 -1.96 -22.42 5.19
N ASP A 181 -1.18 -22.40 6.25
CA ASP A 181 -1.52 -22.98 7.55
C ASP A 181 -2.50 -22.06 8.34
N ARG A 182 -3.13 -21.14 7.64
CA ARG A 182 -4.14 -20.24 8.18
C ARG A 182 -5.51 -20.64 7.64
N PRO A 183 -6.52 -20.76 8.51
CA PRO A 183 -7.87 -20.89 8.03
C PRO A 183 -8.21 -19.66 7.18
N GLU A 184 -8.37 -19.86 5.88
CA GLU A 184 -8.93 -18.82 5.01
C GLU A 184 -10.40 -18.66 5.38
N THR A 185 -10.73 -17.45 5.80
CA THR A 185 -12.12 -17.04 5.94
C THR A 185 -12.54 -16.49 4.58
N ASP A 186 -13.49 -17.13 3.92
CA ASP A 186 -14.06 -16.59 2.68
C ASP A 186 -14.81 -15.27 2.97
N LEU A 187 -15.22 -14.59 1.92
CA LEU A 187 -15.96 -13.33 2.03
C LEU A 187 -17.31 -13.46 2.79
N ARG A 188 -17.72 -14.69 3.15
CA ARG A 188 -18.91 -15.01 3.92
C ARG A 188 -18.62 -15.47 5.33
N GLY A 189 -17.34 -15.50 5.74
CA GLY A 189 -16.93 -15.88 7.09
C GLY A 189 -16.74 -17.39 7.31
N HIS A 190 -16.73 -18.22 6.25
CA HIS A 190 -16.46 -19.65 6.39
C HIS A 190 -14.97 -19.93 6.44
N ILE A 191 -14.56 -20.79 7.39
CA ILE A 191 -13.18 -21.21 7.58
C ILE A 191 -12.92 -22.46 6.77
N HIS A 192 -12.04 -22.37 5.77
CA HIS A 192 -11.56 -23.52 5.01
C HIS A 192 -10.22 -23.98 5.59
N ARG A 193 -10.18 -25.23 6.08
CA ARG A 193 -8.93 -25.90 6.47
C ARG A 193 -8.48 -26.79 5.31
N GLU A 194 -7.42 -26.38 4.62
CA GLU A 194 -6.72 -27.28 3.69
C GLU A 194 -5.58 -28.02 4.42
N THR A 195 -5.39 -29.29 4.07
CA THR A 195 -4.33 -30.14 4.63
C THR A 195 -2.96 -29.61 4.20
N PRO A 196 -1.94 -29.58 5.09
CA PRO A 196 -0.62 -29.08 4.73
C PRO A 196 0.02 -29.97 3.65
N MET A 197 0.31 -29.38 2.50
CA MET A 197 1.19 -30.00 1.49
C MET A 197 2.45 -29.13 1.35
N THR A 198 3.63 -29.75 1.31
CA THR A 198 4.88 -29.04 1.03
C THR A 198 4.82 -28.37 -0.32
N GLY A 199 4.67 -27.05 -0.36
CA GLY A 199 4.52 -26.29 -1.60
C GLY A 199 5.85 -26.12 -2.32
N SER A 200 5.81 -26.05 -3.65
CA SER A 200 6.98 -25.79 -4.50
C SER A 200 7.71 -24.47 -4.15
N GLY A 201 7.04 -23.55 -3.51
CA GLY A 201 7.60 -22.26 -3.10
C GLY A 201 8.70 -22.36 -2.05
N GLU A 202 8.67 -23.37 -1.18
CA GLU A 202 9.72 -23.56 -0.16
C GLU A 202 11.10 -23.81 -0.82
N ALA A 203 11.15 -24.62 -1.88
CA ALA A 203 12.37 -24.90 -2.63
C ALA A 203 12.88 -23.67 -3.42
N LEU A 204 12.02 -22.72 -3.74
CA LEU A 204 12.35 -21.53 -4.52
C LEU A 204 12.63 -20.30 -3.66
N LYS A 205 12.30 -20.34 -2.36
CA LYS A 205 12.46 -19.21 -1.44
C LYS A 205 13.90 -18.68 -1.43
N GLY A 206 14.04 -17.40 -1.67
CA GLY A 206 15.33 -16.71 -1.73
C GLY A 206 15.97 -16.68 -3.11
N ALA A 207 15.45 -17.43 -4.08
CA ALA A 207 15.93 -17.35 -5.46
C ALA A 207 15.56 -15.98 -6.06
N LYS A 208 16.50 -15.42 -6.83
CA LYS A 208 16.36 -14.17 -7.55
C LYS A 208 16.73 -14.38 -8.99
N LEU A 209 15.79 -14.08 -9.86
CA LEU A 209 16.00 -14.16 -11.31
C LEU A 209 16.11 -12.75 -11.87
N LYS A 210 17.11 -12.52 -12.69
CA LYS A 210 17.34 -11.25 -13.36
C LYS A 210 17.11 -11.37 -14.85
N ASN A 211 16.60 -10.29 -15.45
CA ASN A 211 16.42 -10.20 -16.90
C ASN A 211 15.60 -11.37 -17.47
N VAL A 212 14.54 -11.75 -16.79
CA VAL A 212 13.60 -12.77 -17.24
C VAL A 212 12.36 -12.13 -17.86
N ASN A 213 11.60 -12.90 -18.66
CA ASN A 213 10.32 -12.47 -19.18
C ASN A 213 9.17 -13.23 -18.48
N LEU A 214 8.29 -12.51 -17.82
CA LEU A 214 7.09 -13.03 -17.16
C LEU A 214 5.89 -12.79 -18.04
N THR A 215 5.36 -13.85 -18.63
CA THR A 215 4.15 -13.80 -19.46
C THR A 215 2.94 -14.26 -18.67
N VAL A 216 1.87 -13.47 -18.73
CA VAL A 216 0.57 -13.78 -18.12
C VAL A 216 -0.44 -14.10 -19.20
N THR A 217 -1.16 -15.18 -19.01
CA THR A 217 -2.26 -15.60 -19.90
C THR A 217 -3.58 -15.54 -19.14
N PHE A 218 -4.59 -14.93 -19.74
CA PHE A 218 -5.94 -14.79 -19.22
C PHE A 218 -6.89 -15.67 -20.05
N ASP A 219 -7.59 -16.58 -19.37
CA ASP A 219 -8.57 -17.51 -19.97
C ASP A 219 -8.03 -18.28 -21.20
N GLY A 220 -6.71 -18.53 -21.20
CA GLY A 220 -6.03 -19.31 -22.23
C GLY A 220 -5.78 -18.60 -23.57
N SER A 221 -6.19 -17.36 -23.74
CA SER A 221 -6.15 -16.69 -25.05
C SER A 221 -5.39 -15.36 -25.09
N LYS A 222 -5.56 -14.51 -24.11
CA LYS A 222 -4.90 -13.20 -24.06
C LYS A 222 -3.64 -13.26 -23.21
N SER A 223 -2.50 -12.85 -23.74
CA SER A 223 -1.24 -12.79 -23.00
C SER A 223 -0.65 -11.39 -22.95
N GLU A 224 0.00 -11.08 -21.87
CA GLU A 224 0.78 -9.86 -21.66
C GLU A 224 2.12 -10.25 -21.01
N SER A 225 3.21 -9.62 -21.44
CA SER A 225 4.57 -9.94 -20.95
C SER A 225 5.22 -8.72 -20.32
N GLU A 226 6.01 -8.98 -19.28
CA GLU A 226 6.85 -7.97 -18.60
C GLU A 226 8.28 -8.52 -18.49
N PHE A 227 9.26 -7.70 -18.88
CA PHE A 227 10.68 -8.03 -18.77
C PHE A 227 11.32 -7.37 -17.56
N GLY A 228 12.12 -8.12 -16.79
CA GLY A 228 12.82 -7.58 -15.62
C GLY A 228 13.18 -8.65 -14.59
N ASP A 229 13.23 -8.23 -13.33
CA ASP A 229 13.67 -9.08 -12.22
C ASP A 229 12.47 -9.64 -11.43
N VAL A 230 12.65 -10.88 -10.97
CA VAL A 230 11.69 -11.63 -10.14
C VAL A 230 12.40 -12.15 -8.90
N ASP A 231 11.76 -11.99 -7.75
CA ASP A 231 12.17 -12.52 -6.46
C ASP A 231 11.18 -13.61 -6.01
N PHE A 232 11.67 -14.78 -5.60
CA PHE A 232 10.85 -15.81 -4.95
C PHE A 232 10.96 -15.66 -3.44
N THR A 233 9.84 -15.40 -2.78
CA THR A 233 9.76 -15.20 -1.34
C THR A 233 8.79 -16.20 -0.72
N ASP A 234 8.69 -16.22 0.60
CA ASP A 234 7.62 -16.94 1.29
C ASP A 234 6.23 -16.34 1.03
N GLY A 235 6.16 -15.09 0.57
CA GLY A 235 4.93 -14.43 0.12
C GLY A 235 4.44 -14.88 -1.25
N GLY A 236 5.33 -15.38 -2.12
CA GLY A 236 5.05 -15.72 -3.51
C GLY A 236 6.14 -15.23 -4.46
N ILE A 237 5.76 -15.00 -5.71
CA ILE A 237 6.61 -14.40 -6.74
C ILE A 237 6.43 -12.88 -6.66
N GLU A 238 7.51 -12.22 -6.32
CA GLU A 238 7.60 -10.78 -6.09
C GLU A 238 8.61 -10.14 -7.06
N GLY A 239 9.14 -8.99 -6.70
CA GLY A 239 10.07 -8.22 -7.51
C GLY A 239 9.36 -7.24 -8.44
N PRO A 240 10.11 -6.43 -9.18
CA PRO A 240 9.54 -5.36 -10.01
C PRO A 240 8.44 -5.83 -10.95
N ILE A 241 8.70 -6.87 -11.73
CA ILE A 241 7.72 -7.37 -12.71
C ILE A 241 6.64 -8.25 -12.07
N GLY A 242 6.93 -8.97 -10.98
CA GLY A 242 5.93 -9.72 -10.21
C GLY A 242 4.81 -8.80 -9.70
N PHE A 243 5.17 -7.67 -9.12
CA PHE A 243 4.21 -6.67 -8.66
C PHE A 243 3.43 -6.00 -9.80
N GLN A 244 4.07 -5.68 -10.92
CA GLN A 244 3.39 -5.08 -12.08
C GLN A 244 2.35 -6.04 -12.66
N VAL A 245 2.70 -7.30 -12.79
CA VAL A 245 1.84 -8.35 -13.31
C VAL A 245 0.68 -8.66 -12.36
N SER A 246 0.91 -8.68 -11.04
CA SER A 246 -0.12 -8.98 -10.04
C SER A 246 -1.34 -8.09 -10.19
N ARG A 247 -1.14 -6.81 -10.46
CA ARG A 247 -2.22 -5.84 -10.66
C ARG A 247 -3.13 -6.17 -11.86
N LYS A 248 -2.56 -6.76 -12.91
CA LYS A 248 -3.31 -7.18 -14.09
C LYS A 248 -4.15 -8.43 -13.77
N CYS A 249 -3.59 -9.34 -12.98
CA CYS A 249 -4.22 -10.60 -12.59
C CYS A 249 -5.43 -10.42 -11.67
N VAL A 250 -5.35 -9.52 -10.70
CA VAL A 250 -6.39 -9.33 -9.67
C VAL A 250 -7.76 -9.11 -10.29
N LYS A 251 -7.86 -8.23 -11.27
CA LYS A 251 -9.15 -7.91 -11.90
C LYS A 251 -9.75 -9.11 -12.63
N ALA A 252 -8.93 -9.90 -13.33
CA ALA A 252 -9.38 -11.12 -13.99
C ALA A 252 -9.88 -12.16 -12.98
N LEU A 253 -9.11 -12.39 -11.92
CA LEU A 253 -9.49 -13.33 -10.85
C LEU A 253 -10.76 -12.92 -10.11
N MET A 254 -10.94 -11.63 -9.82
CA MET A 254 -12.17 -11.12 -9.19
C MET A 254 -13.42 -11.34 -10.06
N ASN A 255 -13.27 -11.37 -11.37
CA ASN A 255 -14.35 -11.66 -12.32
C ASN A 255 -14.52 -13.16 -12.60
N GLY A 256 -13.83 -14.03 -11.86
CA GLY A 256 -13.91 -15.49 -12.02
C GLY A 256 -13.09 -16.06 -13.18
N GLY A 257 -12.26 -15.24 -13.82
CA GLY A 257 -11.36 -15.66 -14.89
C GLY A 257 -10.19 -16.53 -14.38
N LYS A 258 -9.61 -17.29 -15.29
CA LYS A 258 -8.41 -18.10 -15.04
C LYS A 258 -7.16 -17.32 -15.41
N VAL A 259 -6.17 -17.34 -14.54
CA VAL A 259 -4.88 -16.69 -14.78
C VAL A 259 -3.78 -17.75 -14.71
N ALA A 260 -2.95 -17.80 -15.75
CA ALA A 260 -1.73 -18.62 -15.77
C ALA A 260 -0.55 -17.70 -16.11
N PHE A 261 0.64 -18.10 -15.68
CA PHE A 261 1.86 -17.39 -16.07
C PHE A 261 3.01 -18.35 -16.30
N SER A 262 3.91 -17.92 -17.16
CA SER A 262 5.14 -18.61 -17.50
C SER A 262 6.32 -17.65 -17.36
N LEU A 263 7.46 -18.20 -16.96
CA LEU A 263 8.75 -17.51 -16.89
C LEU A 263 9.65 -18.02 -17.99
N ASP A 264 10.09 -17.11 -18.84
CA ASP A 264 11.19 -17.37 -19.74
C ASP A 264 12.47 -16.87 -19.07
N LEU A 265 13.38 -17.82 -18.80
CA LEU A 265 14.60 -17.58 -18.06
C LEU A 265 15.73 -17.01 -18.93
N LYS A 266 15.61 -17.12 -20.26
CA LYS A 266 16.59 -16.65 -21.23
C LYS A 266 15.90 -16.03 -22.46
N PRO A 267 15.20 -14.91 -22.31
CA PRO A 267 14.37 -14.34 -23.39
C PRO A 267 15.12 -13.87 -24.63
N GLY A 268 16.44 -13.94 -24.61
CA GLY A 268 17.30 -13.65 -25.77
C GLY A 268 17.77 -14.90 -26.55
N VAL A 269 17.35 -16.10 -26.13
CA VAL A 269 17.73 -17.36 -26.76
C VAL A 269 16.48 -18.03 -27.33
N SER A 270 16.53 -18.46 -28.57
CA SER A 270 15.40 -19.18 -29.18
C SER A 270 15.24 -20.56 -28.55
N LEU A 271 14.02 -21.11 -28.60
CA LEU A 271 13.74 -22.49 -28.08
C LEU A 271 14.46 -23.59 -28.84
N ASP A 272 14.99 -23.27 -30.02
CA ASP A 272 15.70 -24.23 -30.91
C ASP A 272 17.22 -24.18 -30.71
N GLU A 273 17.73 -23.29 -29.85
CA GLU A 273 19.11 -23.18 -29.40
C GLU A 273 19.28 -23.79 -27.97
#